data_dc0d5d9ee27c3756c0f8c45ab3870c82
#
_entry.id   dc0d5d9ee27c3756c0f8c45ab3870c82
#
_cell.length_a   1.000
_cell.length_b   1.000
_cell.length_c   1.000
_cell.angle_alpha   90.00
_cell.angle_beta   90.00
_cell.angle_gamma   90.00
#
_symmetry.space_group_name_H-M   'P 1'
#
loop_
_entity.id
_entity.type
_entity.pdbx_description
1 polymer ?
#
loop_
_entity_poly.entity_id
_entity_poly.type
_entity_poly.pdbx_seq_one_letter_code
_entity_poly.pdbx_strand_id
1 'polypeptide(L)'
;MEYPFDVLHAGIESQILNLPAGIPDSQAVTQAQALPDSIEKFLALGKAFSRQLRYREAIDAYTEGLKLEPENLPLLRLRAGRYLTTLQSNPAIADFEKCLSLGAERLDCLYRIGLAQYYAGRYEQAMGTFEDCMPLCDDEMGIAVLYWHTLSAARTEKAPTLLKYYRPDMAVGHHTAYEKAIQVWSGITPLSAMLQMLESEEDDLEYGITLYGLLWHPDCAEKGCLSQALLRRDGFWPSFAYLAAWKDWAGIL
;
A
#
# COMPACT_ATOMS: atom_id res chain seq x y z
N MET A 1 -18.47 0.85 2.99
CA MET A 1 -17.20 0.59 3.71
C MET A 1 -16.67 1.94 4.15
N GLU A 2 -16.49 2.12 5.44
CA GLU A 2 -15.74 3.27 5.95
C GLU A 2 -14.26 3.08 5.61
N TYR A 3 -13.61 4.16 5.22
CA TYR A 3 -12.18 4.16 4.91
C TYR A 3 -11.41 4.79 6.07
N PRO A 4 -10.14 4.42 6.30
CA PRO A 4 -9.34 5.02 7.37
C PRO A 4 -9.37 6.55 7.34
N PHE A 5 -9.24 7.15 6.17
CA PHE A 5 -9.26 8.60 6.02
C PHE A 5 -10.64 9.25 6.28
N ASP A 6 -11.75 8.52 6.23
CA ASP A 6 -13.07 9.03 6.61
C ASP A 6 -13.22 9.06 8.14
N VAL A 7 -12.68 8.06 8.82
CA VAL A 7 -12.77 7.88 10.28
C VAL A 7 -11.69 8.68 11.00
N LEU A 8 -10.47 8.66 10.48
CA LEU A 8 -9.30 9.29 11.09
C LEU A 8 -9.16 10.77 10.73
N HIS A 9 -9.90 11.25 9.74
CA HIS A 9 -9.85 12.65 9.28
C HIS A 9 -10.26 13.67 10.34
N ALA A 10 -11.06 13.30 11.32
CA ALA A 10 -11.52 14.19 12.37
C ALA A 10 -10.43 14.60 13.40
N GLY A 11 -9.23 14.02 13.34
CA GLY A 11 -8.10 14.34 14.21
C GLY A 11 -6.80 14.58 13.45
N ILE A 12 -6.88 14.70 12.16
CA ILE A 12 -5.75 14.59 11.23
C ILE A 12 -4.74 15.74 11.30
N GLU A 13 -5.09 16.92 11.72
CA GLU A 13 -4.14 18.03 11.75
C GLU A 13 -2.90 17.72 12.59
N SER A 14 -3.05 16.93 13.66
CA SER A 14 -1.92 16.48 14.48
C SER A 14 -1.20 15.23 13.91
N GLN A 15 -1.90 14.40 13.14
CA GLN A 15 -1.36 13.16 12.57
C GLN A 15 -0.64 13.41 11.24
N ILE A 16 -1.13 14.33 10.42
CA ILE A 16 -0.48 14.75 9.17
C ILE A 16 0.95 15.26 9.42
N LEU A 17 1.20 15.88 10.57
CA LEU A 17 2.53 16.37 10.95
C LEU A 17 3.56 15.25 11.19
N ASN A 18 3.11 14.05 11.45
CA ASN A 18 3.96 12.88 11.68
C ASN A 18 4.16 12.02 10.41
N LEU A 19 3.46 12.32 9.33
CA LEU A 19 3.62 11.58 8.09
C LEU A 19 4.86 12.08 7.32
N PRO A 20 5.71 11.17 6.80
CA PRO A 20 6.89 11.55 6.00
C PRO A 20 6.55 12.34 4.73
N ALA A 21 5.29 12.32 4.31
CA ALA A 21 4.78 13.02 3.12
C ALA A 21 4.81 14.56 3.21
N GLY A 22 5.21 15.12 4.36
CA GLY A 22 5.40 16.55 4.53
C GLY A 22 4.17 17.31 5.04
N ILE A 23 4.40 18.57 5.41
CA ILE A 23 3.41 19.50 5.93
C ILE A 23 2.37 19.80 4.84
N PRO A 24 1.06 19.81 5.18
CA PRO A 24 0.02 20.21 4.23
C PRO A 24 0.26 21.64 3.73
N ASP A 25 0.54 21.78 2.47
CA ASP A 25 0.66 23.09 1.84
C ASP A 25 -0.72 23.57 1.37
N SER A 26 -1.42 24.31 2.23
CA SER A 26 -2.71 24.91 1.88
C SER A 26 -2.61 25.92 0.72
N GLN A 27 -1.43 26.53 0.51
CA GLN A 27 -1.19 27.45 -0.59
C GLN A 27 -1.13 26.72 -1.93
N ALA A 28 -0.62 25.50 -1.98
CA ALA A 28 -0.51 24.73 -3.21
C ALA A 28 -1.89 24.47 -3.87
N VAL A 29 -2.92 24.22 -3.08
CA VAL A 29 -4.29 24.07 -3.59
C VAL A 29 -4.79 25.39 -4.18
N THR A 30 -4.62 26.50 -3.46
CA THR A 30 -5.06 27.83 -3.91
C THR A 30 -4.33 28.26 -5.19
N GLN A 31 -3.02 28.02 -5.24
CA GLN A 31 -2.21 28.33 -6.44
C GLN A 31 -2.65 27.49 -7.64
N ALA A 32 -2.87 26.20 -7.45
CA ALA A 32 -3.32 25.33 -8.52
C ALA A 32 -4.74 25.70 -8.99
N GLN A 33 -5.63 26.10 -8.09
CA GLN A 33 -6.99 26.56 -8.43
C GLN A 33 -6.97 27.83 -9.30
N ALA A 34 -6.00 28.69 -9.12
CA ALA A 34 -5.86 29.92 -9.90
C ALA A 34 -5.41 29.70 -11.36
N LEU A 35 -4.90 28.51 -11.69
CA LEU A 35 -4.50 28.18 -13.06
C LEU A 35 -5.73 28.02 -13.97
N PRO A 36 -5.61 28.34 -15.28
CA PRO A 36 -6.64 28.04 -16.26
C PRO A 36 -6.84 26.52 -16.38
N ASP A 37 -8.03 26.10 -16.78
CA ASP A 37 -8.35 24.69 -16.96
C ASP A 37 -7.40 24.06 -17.98
N SER A 38 -6.58 23.15 -17.51
CA SER A 38 -5.50 22.50 -18.27
C SER A 38 -5.05 21.22 -17.56
N ILE A 39 -4.35 20.35 -18.28
CA ILE A 39 -3.70 19.17 -17.69
C ILE A 39 -2.80 19.56 -16.52
N GLU A 40 -2.03 20.64 -16.68
CA GLU A 40 -1.12 21.14 -15.65
C GLU A 40 -1.88 21.52 -14.35
N LYS A 41 -3.00 22.24 -14.47
CA LYS A 41 -3.85 22.59 -13.33
C LYS A 41 -4.32 21.34 -12.58
N PHE A 42 -4.91 20.39 -13.30
CA PHE A 42 -5.50 19.20 -12.66
C PHE A 42 -4.43 18.29 -12.08
N LEU A 43 -3.26 18.21 -12.70
CA LEU A 43 -2.11 17.49 -12.15
C LEU A 43 -1.60 18.16 -10.85
N ALA A 44 -1.50 19.49 -10.84
CA ALA A 44 -1.08 20.25 -9.65
C ALA A 44 -2.09 20.11 -8.50
N LEU A 45 -3.39 20.26 -8.80
CA LEU A 45 -4.47 20.09 -7.82
C LEU A 45 -4.46 18.69 -7.20
N GLY A 46 -4.43 17.66 -8.03
CA GLY A 46 -4.43 16.29 -7.54
C GLY A 46 -3.22 15.96 -6.67
N LYS A 47 -2.03 16.47 -7.03
CA LYS A 47 -0.83 16.34 -6.20
C LYS A 47 -0.96 17.11 -4.88
N ALA A 48 -1.49 18.33 -4.89
CA ALA A 48 -1.68 19.13 -3.70
C ALA A 48 -2.68 18.46 -2.73
N PHE A 49 -3.82 17.99 -3.24
CA PHE A 49 -4.78 17.23 -2.44
C PHE A 49 -4.19 15.93 -1.89
N SER A 50 -3.41 15.19 -2.70
CA SER A 50 -2.75 13.96 -2.24
C SER A 50 -1.80 14.20 -1.07
N ARG A 51 -1.04 15.32 -1.07
CA ARG A 51 -0.16 15.68 0.05
C ARG A 51 -0.92 16.01 1.32
N GLN A 52 -2.16 16.49 1.18
CA GLN A 52 -3.07 16.78 2.30
C GLN A 52 -3.90 15.55 2.69
N LEU A 53 -3.62 14.36 2.17
CA LEU A 53 -4.39 13.12 2.37
C LEU A 53 -5.86 13.21 1.90
N ARG A 54 -6.19 14.24 1.13
CA ARG A 54 -7.52 14.48 0.53
C ARG A 54 -7.63 13.67 -0.77
N TYR A 55 -7.64 12.36 -0.62
CA TYR A 55 -7.48 11.45 -1.76
C TYR A 55 -8.68 11.42 -2.69
N ARG A 56 -9.91 11.69 -2.21
CA ARG A 56 -11.10 11.78 -3.07
C ARG A 56 -11.02 12.98 -3.98
N GLU A 57 -10.68 14.15 -3.43
CA GLU A 57 -10.50 15.35 -4.23
C GLU A 57 -9.32 15.23 -5.20
N ALA A 58 -8.29 14.48 -4.83
CA ALA A 58 -7.21 14.17 -5.76
C ALA A 58 -7.69 13.31 -6.94
N ILE A 59 -8.51 12.28 -6.68
CA ILE A 59 -9.14 11.45 -7.72
C ILE A 59 -10.00 12.30 -8.65
N ASP A 60 -10.82 13.19 -8.08
CA ASP A 60 -11.69 14.08 -8.86
C ASP A 60 -10.86 15.00 -9.75
N ALA A 61 -9.81 15.64 -9.22
CA ALA A 61 -8.91 16.49 -9.99
C ALA A 61 -8.24 15.73 -11.15
N TYR A 62 -7.70 14.55 -10.90
CA TYR A 62 -7.10 13.73 -11.96
C TYR A 62 -8.14 13.30 -13.01
N THR A 63 -9.38 13.04 -12.57
CA THR A 63 -10.47 12.66 -13.48
C THR A 63 -10.87 13.83 -14.39
N GLU A 64 -10.91 15.07 -13.87
CA GLU A 64 -11.14 16.26 -14.72
C GLU A 64 -10.03 16.43 -15.76
N GLY A 65 -8.76 16.21 -15.37
CA GLY A 65 -7.64 16.23 -16.32
C GLY A 65 -7.77 15.16 -17.40
N LEU A 66 -8.21 13.96 -17.04
CA LEU A 66 -8.39 12.86 -18.00
C LEU A 66 -9.60 13.05 -18.95
N LYS A 67 -10.52 13.98 -18.66
CA LYS A 67 -11.54 14.40 -19.65
C LYS A 67 -10.92 15.20 -20.79
N LEU A 68 -9.83 15.94 -20.51
CA LEU A 68 -9.10 16.69 -21.53
C LEU A 68 -8.19 15.79 -22.35
N GLU A 69 -7.52 14.85 -21.70
CA GLU A 69 -6.57 13.92 -22.32
C GLU A 69 -6.71 12.52 -21.69
N PRO A 70 -7.58 11.66 -22.28
CA PRO A 70 -7.92 10.35 -21.69
C PRO A 70 -6.75 9.36 -21.56
N GLU A 71 -5.68 9.55 -22.33
CA GLU A 71 -4.49 8.71 -22.33
C GLU A 71 -3.28 9.38 -21.67
N ASN A 72 -3.49 10.42 -20.86
CA ASN A 72 -2.42 11.07 -20.12
C ASN A 72 -1.86 10.12 -19.06
N LEU A 73 -0.71 9.52 -19.34
CA LEU A 73 -0.08 8.50 -18.49
C LEU A 73 0.20 8.99 -17.05
N PRO A 74 0.75 10.20 -16.81
CA PRO A 74 0.91 10.74 -15.46
C PRO A 74 -0.38 10.82 -14.67
N LEU A 75 -1.48 11.29 -15.26
CA LEU A 75 -2.77 11.41 -14.60
C LEU A 75 -3.36 10.04 -14.27
N LEU A 76 -3.34 9.09 -15.22
CA LEU A 76 -3.81 7.72 -15.01
C LEU A 76 -3.06 7.06 -13.84
N ARG A 77 -1.71 7.12 -13.86
CA ARG A 77 -0.89 6.50 -12.82
C ARG A 77 -1.14 7.09 -11.44
N LEU A 78 -1.29 8.42 -11.35
CA LEU A 78 -1.56 9.08 -10.07
C LEU A 78 -2.97 8.79 -9.58
N ARG A 79 -3.98 8.77 -10.45
CA ARG A 79 -5.35 8.40 -10.10
C ARG A 79 -5.44 6.95 -9.63
N ALA A 80 -4.81 6.04 -10.35
CA ALA A 80 -4.72 4.63 -9.97
C ALA A 80 -4.13 4.44 -8.56
N GLY A 81 -3.06 5.17 -8.24
CA GLY A 81 -2.46 5.17 -6.92
C GLY A 81 -3.43 5.67 -5.83
N ARG A 82 -4.26 6.66 -6.12
CA ARG A 82 -5.28 7.15 -5.17
C ARG A 82 -6.45 6.18 -5.05
N TYR A 83 -6.90 5.55 -6.13
CA TYR A 83 -7.87 4.47 -6.06
C TYR A 83 -7.38 3.32 -5.17
N LEU A 84 -6.10 2.93 -5.30
CA LEU A 84 -5.49 1.91 -4.46
C LEU A 84 -5.50 2.33 -2.98
N THR A 85 -5.06 3.55 -2.66
CA THR A 85 -5.04 4.08 -1.29
C THR A 85 -6.44 4.20 -0.69
N THR A 86 -7.47 4.42 -1.52
CA THR A 86 -8.87 4.49 -1.08
C THR A 86 -9.61 3.16 -1.19
N LEU A 87 -8.88 2.04 -1.33
CA LEU A 87 -9.40 0.68 -1.41
C LEU A 87 -10.40 0.45 -2.57
N GLN A 88 -10.33 1.26 -3.61
CA GLN A 88 -11.12 1.14 -4.84
C GLN A 88 -10.36 0.26 -5.85
N SER A 89 -10.29 -1.04 -5.58
CA SER A 89 -9.42 -1.98 -6.29
C SER A 89 -9.71 -2.08 -7.79
N ASN A 90 -10.98 -2.15 -8.20
CA ASN A 90 -11.31 -2.31 -9.62
C ASN A 90 -10.91 -1.10 -10.49
N PRO A 91 -11.24 0.15 -10.12
CA PRO A 91 -10.74 1.32 -10.83
C PRO A 91 -9.20 1.42 -10.82
N ALA A 92 -8.55 1.04 -9.71
CA ALA A 92 -7.09 1.04 -9.64
C ALA A 92 -6.48 0.08 -10.67
N ILE A 93 -6.97 -1.16 -10.74
CA ILE A 93 -6.52 -2.16 -11.72
C ILE A 93 -6.72 -1.63 -13.14
N ALA A 94 -7.90 -1.13 -13.47
CA ALA A 94 -8.20 -0.64 -14.81
C ALA A 94 -7.26 0.49 -15.27
N ASP A 95 -6.98 1.46 -14.39
CA ASP A 95 -6.06 2.55 -14.70
C ASP A 95 -4.61 2.06 -14.82
N PHE A 96 -4.13 1.13 -13.97
CA PHE A 96 -2.78 0.55 -14.10
C PHE A 96 -2.63 -0.32 -15.34
N GLU A 97 -3.65 -1.10 -15.73
CA GLU A 97 -3.66 -1.85 -16.99
C GLU A 97 -3.60 -0.90 -18.20
N LYS A 98 -4.33 0.23 -18.14
CA LYS A 98 -4.23 1.27 -19.17
C LYS A 98 -2.82 1.87 -19.20
N CYS A 99 -2.21 2.14 -18.04
CA CYS A 99 -0.80 2.59 -17.97
C CYS A 99 0.15 1.61 -18.66
N LEU A 100 -0.01 0.30 -18.41
CA LEU A 100 0.79 -0.74 -19.07
C LEU A 100 0.62 -0.70 -20.60
N SER A 101 -0.62 -0.54 -21.08
CA SER A 101 -0.90 -0.45 -22.52
C SER A 101 -0.27 0.78 -23.19
N LEU A 102 -0.01 1.82 -22.41
CA LEU A 102 0.65 3.06 -22.85
C LEU A 102 2.18 3.04 -22.63
N GLY A 103 2.74 1.90 -22.23
CA GLY A 103 4.18 1.73 -22.07
C GLY A 103 4.76 2.19 -20.75
N ALA A 104 3.94 2.28 -19.69
CA ALA A 104 4.43 2.54 -18.34
C ALA A 104 5.40 1.45 -17.85
N GLU A 105 6.21 1.80 -16.85
CA GLU A 105 7.13 0.88 -16.21
C GLU A 105 6.37 -0.34 -15.65
N ARG A 106 6.82 -1.54 -16.07
CA ARG A 106 6.08 -2.78 -15.87
C ARG A 106 6.02 -3.21 -14.42
N LEU A 107 7.14 -3.16 -13.70
CA LEU A 107 7.21 -3.58 -12.30
C LEU A 107 6.32 -2.72 -11.40
N ASP A 108 6.37 -1.38 -11.55
CA ASP A 108 5.54 -0.45 -10.77
C ASP A 108 4.04 -0.73 -10.95
N CYS A 109 3.62 -0.94 -12.20
CA CYS A 109 2.21 -1.22 -12.50
C CYS A 109 1.77 -2.60 -11.98
N LEU A 110 2.53 -3.66 -12.27
CA LEU A 110 2.19 -5.01 -11.85
C LEU A 110 2.15 -5.14 -10.32
N TYR A 111 3.14 -4.58 -9.62
CA TYR A 111 3.16 -4.60 -8.16
C TYR A 111 1.89 -3.99 -7.57
N ARG A 112 1.44 -2.85 -8.11
CA ARG A 112 0.22 -2.17 -7.65
C ARG A 112 -1.06 -2.87 -8.07
N ILE A 113 -1.09 -3.53 -9.22
CA ILE A 113 -2.18 -4.43 -9.62
C ILE A 113 -2.28 -5.60 -8.65
N GLY A 114 -1.16 -6.23 -8.29
CA GLY A 114 -1.12 -7.30 -7.29
C GLY A 114 -1.68 -6.86 -5.94
N LEU A 115 -1.30 -5.67 -5.45
CA LEU A 115 -1.87 -5.07 -4.23
C LEU A 115 -3.38 -4.83 -4.35
N ALA A 116 -3.85 -4.29 -5.48
CA ALA A 116 -5.27 -4.04 -5.71
C ALA A 116 -6.07 -5.35 -5.76
N GLN A 117 -5.51 -6.40 -6.37
CA GLN A 117 -6.10 -7.75 -6.37
C GLN A 117 -6.15 -8.33 -4.96
N TYR A 118 -5.07 -8.17 -4.16
CA TYR A 118 -5.04 -8.57 -2.76
C TYR A 118 -6.16 -7.87 -1.97
N TYR A 119 -6.29 -6.55 -2.08
CA TYR A 119 -7.37 -5.79 -1.45
C TYR A 119 -8.78 -6.20 -1.93
N ALA A 120 -8.91 -6.64 -3.18
CA ALA A 120 -10.16 -7.17 -3.70
C ALA A 120 -10.50 -8.59 -3.19
N GLY A 121 -9.60 -9.22 -2.42
CA GLY A 121 -9.74 -10.62 -2.00
C GLY A 121 -9.45 -11.64 -3.12
N ARG A 122 -8.86 -11.18 -4.22
CA ARG A 122 -8.49 -12.03 -5.38
C ARG A 122 -7.08 -12.58 -5.19
N TYR A 123 -6.87 -13.31 -4.11
CA TYR A 123 -5.53 -13.71 -3.66
C TYR A 123 -4.79 -14.60 -4.66
N GLU A 124 -5.48 -15.50 -5.37
CA GLU A 124 -4.86 -16.32 -6.41
C GLU A 124 -4.36 -15.48 -7.60
N GLN A 125 -5.14 -14.47 -8.01
CA GLN A 125 -4.71 -13.54 -9.05
C GLN A 125 -3.52 -12.70 -8.58
N ALA A 126 -3.56 -12.21 -7.34
CA ALA A 126 -2.45 -11.48 -6.74
C ALA A 126 -1.17 -12.32 -6.71
N MET A 127 -1.23 -13.61 -6.34
CA MET A 127 -0.07 -14.52 -6.40
C MET A 127 0.53 -14.55 -7.80
N GLY A 128 -0.27 -14.83 -8.83
CA GLY A 128 0.23 -14.87 -10.22
C GLY A 128 0.83 -13.53 -10.66
N THR A 129 0.21 -12.42 -10.29
CA THR A 129 0.75 -11.09 -10.61
C THR A 129 2.08 -10.83 -9.90
N PHE A 130 2.24 -11.23 -8.64
CA PHE A 130 3.53 -11.12 -7.94
C PHE A 130 4.58 -12.10 -8.48
N GLU A 131 4.19 -13.27 -8.99
CA GLU A 131 5.09 -14.17 -9.72
C GLU A 131 5.61 -13.51 -11.01
N ASP A 132 4.77 -12.76 -11.72
CA ASP A 132 5.17 -11.95 -12.89
C ASP A 132 6.08 -10.76 -12.53
N CYS A 133 5.98 -10.22 -11.31
CA CYS A 133 6.86 -9.17 -10.81
C CYS A 133 8.28 -9.68 -10.50
N MET A 134 8.40 -10.87 -9.94
CA MET A 134 9.65 -11.36 -9.36
C MET A 134 10.87 -11.30 -10.30
N PRO A 135 10.76 -11.67 -11.58
CA PRO A 135 11.88 -11.56 -12.53
C PRO A 135 12.32 -10.14 -12.87
N LEU A 136 11.51 -9.14 -12.51
CA LEU A 136 11.77 -7.72 -12.78
C LEU A 136 12.38 -6.99 -11.59
N CYS A 137 12.44 -7.64 -10.42
CA CYS A 137 12.84 -7.02 -9.16
C CYS A 137 14.35 -7.06 -8.95
N ASP A 138 14.87 -5.99 -8.34
CA ASP A 138 16.07 -6.05 -7.52
C ASP A 138 15.76 -6.65 -6.14
N ASP A 139 16.75 -6.71 -5.24
CA ASP A 139 16.54 -7.27 -3.90
C ASP A 139 15.55 -6.45 -3.06
N GLU A 140 15.56 -5.11 -3.20
CA GLU A 140 14.70 -4.22 -2.43
C GLU A 140 13.21 -4.39 -2.82
N MET A 141 12.90 -4.39 -4.11
CA MET A 141 11.54 -4.68 -4.54
C MET A 141 11.18 -6.15 -4.41
N GLY A 142 12.15 -7.04 -4.55
CA GLY A 142 11.98 -8.47 -4.39
C GLY A 142 11.44 -8.86 -3.03
N ILE A 143 11.96 -8.29 -1.93
CA ILE A 143 11.47 -8.61 -0.59
C ILE A 143 10.00 -8.16 -0.39
N ALA A 144 9.59 -7.02 -0.95
CA ALA A 144 8.21 -6.57 -0.90
C ALA A 144 7.27 -7.49 -1.72
N VAL A 145 7.74 -7.96 -2.88
CA VAL A 145 7.00 -8.93 -3.71
C VAL A 145 6.87 -10.27 -2.99
N LEU A 146 7.95 -10.79 -2.38
CA LEU A 146 7.93 -11.99 -1.55
C LEU A 146 6.89 -11.90 -0.43
N TYR A 147 6.86 -10.77 0.26
CA TYR A 147 5.92 -10.51 1.35
C TYR A 147 4.46 -10.62 0.88
N TRP A 148 4.05 -9.86 -0.12
CA TRP A 148 2.67 -9.84 -0.58
C TRP A 148 2.25 -11.14 -1.26
N HIS A 149 3.16 -11.81 -1.96
CA HIS A 149 2.91 -13.14 -2.49
C HIS A 149 2.68 -14.15 -1.36
N THR A 150 3.53 -14.14 -0.31
CA THR A 150 3.41 -15.03 0.86
C THR A 150 2.07 -14.83 1.57
N LEU A 151 1.66 -13.58 1.78
CA LEU A 151 0.35 -13.28 2.36
C LEU A 151 -0.81 -13.74 1.46
N SER A 152 -0.69 -13.55 0.16
CA SER A 152 -1.69 -14.03 -0.80
C SER A 152 -1.83 -15.56 -0.76
N ALA A 153 -0.70 -16.27 -0.68
CA ALA A 153 -0.68 -17.72 -0.53
C ALA A 153 -1.34 -18.17 0.78
N ALA A 154 -1.00 -17.51 1.89
CA ALA A 154 -1.61 -17.81 3.20
C ALA A 154 -3.14 -17.64 3.22
N ARG A 155 -3.66 -16.69 2.41
CA ARG A 155 -5.10 -16.43 2.28
C ARG A 155 -5.83 -17.45 1.40
N THR A 156 -5.12 -18.31 0.68
CA THR A 156 -5.65 -19.35 -0.21
C THR A 156 -5.28 -20.76 0.23
N GLU A 157 -4.63 -20.89 1.40
CA GLU A 157 -4.09 -22.16 1.90
C GLU A 157 -3.10 -22.83 0.93
N LYS A 158 -2.46 -22.02 0.07
CA LYS A 158 -1.43 -22.47 -0.89
C LYS A 158 -0.03 -22.24 -0.33
N ALA A 159 0.93 -23.02 -0.83
CA ALA A 159 2.33 -22.81 -0.48
C ALA A 159 2.86 -21.49 -1.10
N PRO A 160 3.65 -20.69 -0.35
CA PRO A 160 4.25 -19.46 -0.87
C PRO A 160 5.45 -19.78 -1.78
N THR A 161 5.18 -20.05 -3.06
CA THR A 161 6.15 -20.54 -4.06
C THR A 161 7.36 -19.63 -4.25
N LEU A 162 7.21 -18.33 -4.03
CA LEU A 162 8.30 -17.35 -4.16
C LEU A 162 9.23 -17.33 -2.95
N LEU A 163 8.85 -17.87 -1.80
CA LEU A 163 9.65 -17.82 -0.58
C LEU A 163 11.05 -18.47 -0.75
N LYS A 164 11.19 -19.41 -1.68
CA LYS A 164 12.47 -20.02 -2.09
C LYS A 164 13.51 -19.02 -2.62
N TYR A 165 13.11 -17.82 -3.03
CA TYR A 165 14.01 -16.77 -3.53
C TYR A 165 14.53 -15.87 -2.40
N TYR A 166 14.01 -16.00 -1.19
CA TYR A 166 14.53 -15.25 -0.06
C TYR A 166 15.95 -15.70 0.30
N ARG A 167 16.81 -14.74 0.52
CA ARG A 167 18.17 -14.90 1.03
C ARG A 167 18.43 -13.87 2.12
N PRO A 168 19.05 -14.27 3.26
CA PRO A 168 19.33 -13.34 4.37
C PRO A 168 20.33 -12.21 4.03
N ASP A 169 21.00 -12.29 2.90
CA ASP A 169 21.97 -11.30 2.41
C ASP A 169 21.38 -10.36 1.33
N MET A 170 20.07 -10.37 1.14
CA MET A 170 19.41 -9.44 0.22
C MET A 170 19.62 -7.98 0.66
N ALA A 171 19.92 -7.11 -0.31
CA ALA A 171 20.05 -5.68 -0.08
C ALA A 171 18.66 -5.01 -0.04
N VAL A 172 17.90 -5.21 1.04
CA VAL A 172 16.49 -4.84 1.14
C VAL A 172 16.23 -3.33 1.29
N GLY A 173 17.26 -2.50 1.43
CA GLY A 173 17.14 -1.05 1.50
C GLY A 173 16.17 -0.59 2.60
N HIS A 174 15.12 0.12 2.22
CA HIS A 174 14.08 0.62 3.13
C HIS A 174 12.99 -0.43 3.46
N HIS A 175 13.09 -1.65 2.96
CA HIS A 175 12.08 -2.68 3.09
C HIS A 175 12.37 -3.67 4.25
N THR A 176 13.02 -3.20 5.31
CA THR A 176 13.38 -3.99 6.50
C THR A 176 12.16 -4.62 7.18
N ALA A 177 11.03 -3.92 7.24
CA ALA A 177 9.80 -4.45 7.82
C ALA A 177 9.25 -5.66 7.07
N TYR A 178 9.33 -5.65 5.74
CA TYR A 178 8.95 -6.82 4.92
C TYR A 178 9.88 -7.99 5.19
N GLU A 179 11.20 -7.72 5.29
CA GLU A 179 12.18 -8.75 5.58
C GLU A 179 11.95 -9.39 6.94
N LYS A 180 11.72 -8.59 8.00
CA LYS A 180 11.40 -9.11 9.35
C LYS A 180 10.27 -10.14 9.30
N ALA A 181 9.19 -9.85 8.57
CA ALA A 181 8.10 -10.81 8.41
C ALA A 181 8.54 -12.06 7.63
N ILE A 182 9.26 -11.89 6.51
CA ILE A 182 9.74 -12.99 5.67
C ILE A 182 10.73 -13.90 6.40
N GLN A 183 11.56 -13.38 7.30
CA GLN A 183 12.42 -14.19 8.17
C GLN A 183 11.63 -15.18 9.02
N VAL A 184 10.44 -14.76 9.51
CA VAL A 184 9.57 -15.67 10.27
C VAL A 184 8.96 -16.72 9.35
N TRP A 185 8.43 -16.34 8.20
CA TRP A 185 7.87 -17.27 7.22
C TRP A 185 8.90 -18.27 6.67
N SER A 186 10.20 -17.89 6.66
CA SER A 186 11.32 -18.74 6.25
C SER A 186 11.86 -19.61 7.39
N GLY A 187 11.31 -19.51 8.60
CA GLY A 187 11.76 -20.27 9.77
C GLY A 187 13.12 -19.83 10.33
N ILE A 188 13.65 -18.68 9.91
CA ILE A 188 14.93 -18.13 10.40
C ILE A 188 14.74 -17.52 11.79
N THR A 189 13.67 -16.74 11.95
CA THR A 189 13.32 -16.11 13.23
C THR A 189 12.04 -16.73 13.75
N PRO A 190 12.00 -17.23 15.01
CA PRO A 190 10.76 -17.70 15.62
C PRO A 190 9.70 -16.59 15.71
N LEU A 191 8.43 -16.91 15.46
CA LEU A 191 7.32 -15.97 15.55
C LEU A 191 7.27 -15.24 16.90
N SER A 192 7.44 -16.00 18.01
CA SER A 192 7.44 -15.43 19.36
C SER A 192 8.55 -14.42 19.59
N ALA A 193 9.74 -14.67 19.06
CA ALA A 193 10.85 -13.74 19.17
C ALA A 193 10.58 -12.45 18.36
N MET A 194 10.02 -12.56 17.17
CA MET A 194 9.67 -11.39 16.36
C MET A 194 8.54 -10.55 17.02
N LEU A 195 7.50 -11.21 17.59
CA LEU A 195 6.46 -10.51 18.32
C LEU A 195 7.02 -9.78 19.55
N GLN A 196 7.97 -10.38 20.28
CA GLN A 196 8.64 -9.71 21.39
C GLN A 196 9.46 -8.50 20.93
N MET A 197 10.15 -8.58 19.79
CA MET A 197 10.88 -7.43 19.23
C MET A 197 9.93 -6.27 18.89
N LEU A 198 8.73 -6.58 18.39
CA LEU A 198 7.72 -5.57 18.05
C LEU A 198 7.15 -4.83 19.27
N GLU A 199 7.23 -5.39 20.48
CA GLU A 199 6.78 -4.70 21.70
C GLU A 199 7.56 -3.39 21.95
N SER A 200 8.82 -3.32 21.49
CA SER A 200 9.69 -2.14 21.61
C SER A 200 9.82 -1.32 20.32
N GLU A 201 9.11 -1.69 19.25
CA GLU A 201 9.15 -0.96 17.99
C GLU A 201 8.34 0.34 18.09
N GLU A 202 9.00 1.48 17.87
CA GLU A 202 8.38 2.82 17.98
C GLU A 202 7.88 3.34 16.63
N ASP A 203 8.46 2.88 15.53
CA ASP A 203 8.04 3.28 14.18
C ASP A 203 6.75 2.56 13.77
N ASP A 204 5.67 3.33 13.54
CA ASP A 204 4.36 2.78 13.19
C ASP A 204 4.35 2.09 11.83
N LEU A 205 5.21 2.52 10.88
CA LEU A 205 5.31 1.88 9.58
C LEU A 205 5.99 0.51 9.67
N GLU A 206 7.15 0.46 10.35
CA GLU A 206 7.88 -0.80 10.63
C GLU A 206 7.00 -1.79 11.40
N TYR A 207 6.38 -1.32 12.48
CA TYR A 207 5.45 -2.10 13.29
C TYR A 207 4.30 -2.66 12.44
N GLY A 208 3.60 -1.78 11.71
CA GLY A 208 2.41 -2.14 10.96
C GLY A 208 2.69 -3.15 9.85
N ILE A 209 3.75 -2.95 9.07
CA ILE A 209 4.13 -3.87 7.99
C ILE A 209 4.55 -5.23 8.57
N THR A 210 5.44 -5.22 9.55
CA THR A 210 5.93 -6.48 10.15
C THR A 210 4.76 -7.25 10.77
N LEU A 211 3.98 -6.61 11.63
CA LEU A 211 2.89 -7.28 12.34
C LEU A 211 1.83 -7.82 11.39
N TYR A 212 1.42 -7.03 10.37
CA TYR A 212 0.45 -7.50 9.39
C TYR A 212 0.91 -8.79 8.68
N GLY A 213 2.21 -8.86 8.35
CA GLY A 213 2.82 -10.05 7.77
C GLY A 213 2.78 -11.27 8.68
N LEU A 214 2.84 -11.07 9.99
CA LEU A 214 2.81 -12.15 10.98
C LEU A 214 1.39 -12.64 11.29
N LEU A 215 0.37 -11.80 11.16
CA LEU A 215 -1.02 -12.16 11.46
C LEU A 215 -1.53 -13.35 10.64
N TRP A 216 -0.98 -13.58 9.45
CA TRP A 216 -1.37 -14.68 8.58
C TRP A 216 -0.49 -15.92 8.73
N HIS A 217 0.56 -15.86 9.58
CA HIS A 217 1.39 -17.03 9.86
C HIS A 217 0.55 -18.13 10.54
N PRO A 218 0.72 -19.42 10.17
CA PRO A 218 -0.09 -20.52 10.74
C PRO A 218 -0.04 -20.59 12.27
N ASP A 219 1.11 -20.29 12.86
CA ASP A 219 1.32 -20.36 14.32
C ASP A 219 0.82 -19.10 15.06
N CYS A 220 0.28 -18.10 14.37
CA CYS A 220 -0.25 -16.89 14.99
C CYS A 220 -1.64 -17.18 15.60
N ALA A 221 -1.67 -17.41 16.91
CA ALA A 221 -2.90 -17.73 17.64
C ALA A 221 -3.73 -16.50 18.03
N GLU A 222 -3.09 -15.33 18.24
CA GLU A 222 -3.70 -14.14 18.83
C GLU A 222 -4.10 -13.08 17.79
N LYS A 223 -4.54 -13.51 16.61
CA LYS A 223 -4.84 -12.61 15.47
C LYS A 223 -5.75 -11.44 15.85
N GLY A 224 -6.80 -11.68 16.65
CA GLY A 224 -7.77 -10.66 17.03
C GLY A 224 -7.17 -9.54 17.90
N CYS A 225 -6.37 -9.90 18.92
CA CYS A 225 -5.73 -8.90 19.79
C CYS A 225 -4.64 -8.13 19.03
N LEU A 226 -3.84 -8.84 18.24
CA LEU A 226 -2.75 -8.25 17.46
C LEU A 226 -3.25 -7.34 16.34
N SER A 227 -4.35 -7.70 15.68
CA SER A 227 -4.97 -6.83 14.66
C SER A 227 -5.52 -5.54 15.25
N GLN A 228 -6.12 -5.59 16.45
CA GLN A 228 -6.55 -4.39 17.18
C GLN A 228 -5.36 -3.52 17.59
N ALA A 229 -4.27 -4.12 18.06
CA ALA A 229 -3.05 -3.40 18.40
C ALA A 229 -2.47 -2.67 17.17
N LEU A 230 -2.44 -3.33 16.01
CA LEU A 230 -2.01 -2.74 14.75
C LEU A 230 -2.89 -1.54 14.37
N LEU A 231 -4.21 -1.69 14.39
CA LEU A 231 -5.14 -0.64 13.97
C LEU A 231 -5.16 0.59 14.91
N ARG A 232 -4.68 0.46 16.15
CA ARG A 232 -4.50 1.59 17.07
C ARG A 232 -3.25 2.41 16.79
N ARG A 233 -2.30 1.88 16.03
CA ARG A 233 -1.07 2.56 15.63
C ARG A 233 -1.23 3.12 14.21
N ASP A 234 -2.01 4.20 14.11
CA ASP A 234 -2.48 4.79 12.86
C ASP A 234 -1.57 5.92 12.31
N GLY A 235 -0.43 6.16 12.93
CA GLY A 235 0.51 7.22 12.54
C GLY A 235 0.97 7.13 11.09
N PHE A 236 0.93 5.94 10.48
CA PHE A 236 1.22 5.74 9.06
C PHE A 236 0.10 4.98 8.32
N TRP A 237 -1.17 5.35 8.58
CA TRP A 237 -2.35 4.69 8.02
C TRP A 237 -2.41 4.61 6.47
N PRO A 238 -1.76 5.48 5.65
CA PRO A 238 -1.75 5.29 4.20
C PRO A 238 -0.87 4.13 3.72
N SER A 239 -0.13 3.45 4.60
CA SER A 239 0.69 2.29 4.22
C SER A 239 -0.17 1.14 3.72
N PHE A 240 0.38 0.37 2.79
CA PHE A 240 -0.35 -0.76 2.20
C PHE A 240 -0.74 -1.82 3.24
N ALA A 241 0.10 -2.08 4.23
CA ALA A 241 -0.17 -3.04 5.28
C ALA A 241 -1.29 -2.57 6.22
N TYR A 242 -1.29 -1.29 6.62
CA TYR A 242 -2.36 -0.74 7.44
C TYR A 242 -3.70 -0.74 6.72
N LEU A 243 -3.72 -0.35 5.44
CA LEU A 243 -4.93 -0.38 4.62
C LEU A 243 -5.47 -1.81 4.45
N ALA A 244 -4.59 -2.80 4.31
CA ALA A 244 -4.97 -4.19 4.28
C ALA A 244 -5.55 -4.66 5.62
N ALA A 245 -4.90 -4.31 6.74
CA ALA A 245 -5.39 -4.58 8.08
C ALA A 245 -6.75 -3.92 8.35
N TRP A 246 -6.91 -2.66 7.97
CA TRP A 246 -8.18 -1.96 8.07
C TRP A 246 -9.31 -2.69 7.32
N LYS A 247 -9.03 -3.09 6.09
CA LYS A 247 -9.99 -3.83 5.30
C LYS A 247 -10.40 -5.15 5.95
N ASP A 248 -9.44 -5.85 6.56
CA ASP A 248 -9.69 -7.16 7.15
C ASP A 248 -10.41 -7.08 8.51
N TRP A 249 -10.15 -6.05 9.33
CA TRP A 249 -10.57 -6.02 10.74
C TRP A 249 -11.23 -4.73 11.23
N ALA A 250 -11.39 -3.69 10.43
CA ALA A 250 -12.00 -2.45 10.90
C ALA A 250 -13.43 -2.62 11.43
N GLY A 251 -14.16 -3.65 11.00
CA GLY A 251 -15.50 -3.97 11.52
C GLY A 251 -15.52 -4.52 12.94
N ILE A 252 -14.36 -4.70 13.59
CA ILE A 252 -14.21 -5.25 14.94
C ILE A 252 -13.88 -4.15 15.97
N LEU A 253 -13.54 -2.94 15.51
CA LEU A 253 -13.34 -1.75 16.34
C LEU A 253 -14.68 -1.12 16.73
#